data_56b33e86509c833353a59d699319043a
#
_entry.id   56b33e86509c833353a59d699319043a
#
_cell.length_a   1.000
_cell.length_b   1.000
_cell.length_c   1.000
_cell.angle_alpha   90.00
_cell.angle_beta   90.00
_cell.angle_gamma   90.00
#
_symmetry.space_group_name_H-M   'P 1'
#
loop_
_entity.id
_entity.type
_entity.pdbx_description
1 polymer ?
#
loop_
_entity_poly.entity_id
_entity_poly.type
_entity_poly.pdbx_seq_one_letter_code
_entity_poly.pdbx_strand_id
1 'polypeptide(L)'
;MKKKIITVALVLSSVCAMAQQKENRDTDGSILRGPYETNSFWSNWYIGVGGGINIYEGEFDNKTSVGNRIAPALDVALGKWITPSYGVRLQYSGLKAKGLTDASGMYAKGAHRGYYKEEFNVSNLHADFMWNWSNGFLGFNEKRVWNVIPFVGFGWARSWGNSTHDNEIAANIGILNTFRLGKRLDLTLEGRQMLVKESFDGTVSGSKGEGMSSVTLGLSVKLGKTRFNRVEKVAPADYSSYNERINALRAKNH
;
A
#
# COMPACT_ATOMS: atom_id res chain seq x y z
N MET A 1 -2.57 19.03 -16.51
CA MET A 1 -3.62 18.32 -15.72
C MET A 1 -3.00 17.37 -14.66
N LYS A 2 -1.88 16.69 -14.92
CA LYS A 2 -1.23 15.75 -13.97
C LYS A 2 -0.93 16.36 -12.59
N LYS A 3 -0.45 17.62 -12.52
CA LYS A 3 -0.20 18.32 -11.24
C LYS A 3 -1.46 18.57 -10.40
N LYS A 4 -2.64 18.75 -11.02
CA LYS A 4 -3.90 19.02 -10.31
C LYS A 4 -4.49 17.79 -9.62
N ILE A 5 -4.33 16.60 -10.20
CA ILE A 5 -4.85 15.34 -9.62
C ILE A 5 -4.04 14.96 -8.38
N ILE A 6 -2.72 15.07 -8.45
CA ILE A 6 -1.82 14.82 -7.29
C ILE A 6 -2.10 15.82 -6.16
N THR A 7 -2.35 17.09 -6.49
CA THR A 7 -2.67 18.12 -5.50
C THR A 7 -4.01 17.86 -4.81
N VAL A 8 -5.04 17.40 -5.55
CA VAL A 8 -6.35 17.06 -4.97
C VAL A 8 -6.26 15.84 -4.06
N ALA A 9 -5.51 14.81 -4.44
CA ALA A 9 -5.27 13.63 -3.58
C ALA A 9 -4.51 13.99 -2.29
N LEU A 10 -3.50 14.87 -2.37
CA LEU A 10 -2.76 15.38 -1.22
C LEU A 10 -3.61 16.29 -0.31
N VAL A 11 -4.47 17.13 -0.87
CA VAL A 11 -5.36 18.01 -0.08
C VAL A 11 -6.45 17.21 0.60
N LEU A 12 -7.06 16.23 -0.06
CA LEU A 12 -8.03 15.32 0.58
C LEU A 12 -7.41 14.53 1.72
N SER A 13 -6.15 14.09 1.59
CA SER A 13 -5.44 13.39 2.66
C SER A 13 -5.11 14.29 3.86
N SER A 14 -4.85 15.58 3.65
CA SER A 14 -4.51 16.52 4.72
C SER A 14 -5.73 17.01 5.52
N VAL A 15 -6.88 17.22 4.89
CA VAL A 15 -8.11 17.67 5.57
C VAL A 15 -8.67 16.60 6.50
N CYS A 16 -8.58 15.32 6.12
CA CYS A 16 -9.03 14.23 6.98
C CYS A 16 -8.06 13.91 8.14
N ALA A 17 -6.78 14.27 8.05
CA ALA A 17 -5.82 14.06 9.13
C ALA A 17 -6.17 14.85 10.42
N MET A 18 -6.87 15.98 10.28
CA MET A 18 -7.29 16.81 11.42
C MET A 18 -8.50 16.27 12.19
N ALA A 19 -9.27 15.34 11.61
CA ALA A 19 -10.46 14.76 12.24
C ALA A 19 -10.17 13.56 13.14
N GLN A 20 -8.89 13.17 13.30
CA GLN A 20 -8.53 11.99 14.10
C GLN A 20 -8.42 12.35 15.59
N GLN A 21 -9.20 11.64 16.40
CA GLN A 21 -9.26 11.84 17.86
C GLN A 21 -7.90 11.68 18.54
N LYS A 22 -7.69 12.52 19.58
CA LYS A 22 -6.57 12.41 20.53
C LYS A 22 -6.56 11.03 21.17
N GLU A 23 -5.57 10.20 20.86
CA GLU A 23 -5.49 8.87 21.46
C GLU A 23 -4.06 8.44 21.76
N ASN A 24 -3.94 7.61 22.79
CA ASN A 24 -2.70 7.04 23.31
C ASN A 24 -1.62 8.09 23.64
N ARG A 25 -2.00 9.04 24.49
CA ARG A 25 -1.05 9.96 25.12
C ARG A 25 -0.73 9.51 26.54
N ASP A 26 0.50 9.72 26.94
CA ASP A 26 0.93 9.58 28.33
C ASP A 26 0.31 10.69 29.21
N THR A 27 0.47 10.60 30.51
CA THR A 27 0.00 11.59 31.49
C THR A 27 0.56 12.99 31.24
N ASP A 28 1.73 13.10 30.59
CA ASP A 28 2.37 14.35 30.16
C ASP A 28 1.87 14.88 28.80
N GLY A 29 0.92 14.18 28.16
CA GLY A 29 0.37 14.55 26.87
C GLY A 29 1.23 14.12 25.65
N SER A 30 2.34 13.45 25.85
CA SER A 30 3.18 12.92 24.78
C SER A 30 2.55 11.68 24.12
N ILE A 31 2.83 11.47 22.82
CA ILE A 31 2.37 10.26 22.12
C ILE A 31 3.12 9.06 22.71
N LEU A 32 2.38 8.09 23.22
CA LEU A 32 2.95 6.84 23.71
C LEU A 32 3.68 6.11 22.57
N ARG A 33 5.00 6.07 22.65
CA ARG A 33 5.88 5.33 21.75
C ARG A 33 6.61 4.27 22.58
N GLY A 34 6.75 3.07 22.04
CA GLY A 34 7.46 1.98 22.70
C GLY A 34 7.48 0.72 21.87
N PRO A 35 8.34 -0.24 22.21
CA PRO A 35 8.40 -1.52 21.53
C PRO A 35 7.08 -2.28 21.72
N TYR A 36 6.75 -3.06 20.70
CA TYR A 36 5.63 -3.99 20.73
C TYR A 36 6.14 -5.40 20.92
N GLU A 37 5.35 -6.22 21.61
CA GLU A 37 5.64 -7.66 21.71
C GLU A 37 5.60 -8.30 20.33
N THR A 38 6.48 -9.27 20.12
CA THR A 38 6.48 -10.06 18.90
C THR A 38 5.21 -10.91 18.83
N ASN A 39 4.41 -10.69 17.83
CA ASN A 39 3.19 -11.46 17.60
C ASN A 39 3.49 -12.82 16.97
N SER A 40 2.62 -13.81 17.23
CA SER A 40 2.71 -15.11 16.59
C SER A 40 2.62 -14.98 15.06
N PHE A 41 3.20 -15.95 14.34
CA PHE A 41 3.19 -15.95 12.88
C PHE A 41 1.78 -15.81 12.30
N TRP A 42 0.77 -16.45 12.89
CA TRP A 42 -0.61 -16.46 12.39
C TRP A 42 -1.45 -15.23 12.80
N SER A 43 -0.87 -14.29 13.55
CA SER A 43 -1.55 -13.06 13.95
C SER A 43 -1.43 -11.96 12.89
N ASN A 44 -2.43 -11.07 12.86
CA ASN A 44 -2.44 -9.83 12.09
C ASN A 44 -2.38 -10.01 10.55
N TRP A 45 -2.84 -11.15 10.05
CA TRP A 45 -3.09 -11.34 8.64
C TRP A 45 -4.37 -10.68 8.18
N TYR A 46 -4.45 -10.33 6.91
CA TYR A 46 -5.68 -9.89 6.26
C TYR A 46 -5.74 -10.36 4.81
N ILE A 47 -6.96 -10.49 4.29
CA ILE A 47 -7.25 -10.70 2.87
C ILE A 47 -8.03 -9.49 2.40
N GLY A 48 -7.68 -8.97 1.23
CA GLY A 48 -8.36 -7.85 0.57
C GLY A 48 -8.81 -8.23 -0.83
N VAL A 49 -9.95 -7.68 -1.24
CA VAL A 49 -10.45 -7.73 -2.62
C VAL A 49 -10.95 -6.36 -3.00
N GLY A 50 -10.55 -5.87 -4.17
CA GLY A 50 -10.92 -4.56 -4.67
C GLY A 50 -11.19 -4.58 -6.17
N GLY A 51 -12.03 -3.66 -6.63
CA GLY A 51 -12.29 -3.41 -8.03
C GLY A 51 -12.22 -1.93 -8.33
N GLY A 52 -11.93 -1.57 -9.57
CA GLY A 52 -11.79 -0.19 -9.95
C GLY A 52 -11.42 0.00 -11.40
N ILE A 53 -10.62 1.01 -11.62
CA ILE A 53 -10.17 1.39 -12.96
C ILE A 53 -8.65 1.49 -13.01
N ASN A 54 -8.10 1.22 -14.17
CA ASN A 54 -6.72 1.55 -14.50
C ASN A 54 -6.64 2.38 -15.78
N ILE A 55 -5.52 3.07 -15.93
CA ILE A 55 -5.18 3.90 -17.08
C ILE A 55 -3.74 3.58 -17.44
N TYR A 56 -3.56 2.99 -18.61
CA TYR A 56 -2.23 2.73 -19.17
C TYR A 56 -1.61 4.03 -19.67
N GLU A 57 -0.31 4.19 -19.48
CA GLU A 57 0.47 5.38 -19.83
C GLU A 57 1.60 4.99 -20.76
N GLY A 58 1.26 4.71 -22.03
CA GLY A 58 2.18 4.50 -23.14
C GLY A 58 2.56 5.80 -23.84
N GLU A 59 3.45 5.71 -24.82
CA GLU A 59 4.06 6.87 -25.49
C GLU A 59 3.07 7.75 -26.25
N PHE A 60 2.12 7.13 -26.98
CA PHE A 60 1.16 7.85 -27.84
C PHE A 60 -0.15 8.20 -27.14
N ASP A 61 -0.28 7.86 -25.89
CA ASP A 61 -1.49 8.02 -25.11
C ASP A 61 -1.91 9.49 -24.87
N ASN A 62 -0.99 10.44 -25.08
CA ASN A 62 -1.30 11.87 -25.06
C ASN A 62 -2.19 12.33 -26.22
N LYS A 63 -2.34 11.50 -27.27
CA LYS A 63 -3.14 11.80 -28.47
C LYS A 63 -4.61 11.42 -28.34
N THR A 64 -5.00 10.78 -27.24
CA THR A 64 -6.40 10.43 -26.96
C THR A 64 -6.88 10.97 -25.61
N SER A 65 -8.19 11.02 -25.42
CA SER A 65 -8.76 11.41 -24.12
C SER A 65 -8.57 10.33 -23.08
N VAL A 66 -8.41 10.73 -21.81
CA VAL A 66 -8.28 9.81 -20.67
C VAL A 66 -9.42 8.79 -20.61
N GLY A 67 -10.65 9.21 -20.95
CA GLY A 67 -11.83 8.34 -20.96
C GLY A 67 -11.70 7.12 -21.88
N ASN A 68 -11.00 7.25 -23.00
CA ASN A 68 -10.79 6.13 -23.95
C ASN A 68 -9.77 5.10 -23.47
N ARG A 69 -8.96 5.44 -22.45
CA ARG A 69 -7.92 4.60 -21.87
C ARG A 69 -8.33 3.94 -20.56
N ILE A 70 -9.50 4.29 -20.05
CA ILE A 70 -10.03 3.67 -18.83
C ILE A 70 -10.33 2.20 -19.11
N ALA A 71 -9.77 1.32 -18.28
CA ALA A 71 -10.03 -0.10 -18.31
C ALA A 71 -10.33 -0.61 -16.89
N PRO A 72 -11.07 -1.73 -16.75
CA PRO A 72 -11.38 -2.29 -15.44
C PRO A 72 -10.13 -2.84 -14.75
N ALA A 73 -10.08 -2.70 -13.42
CA ALA A 73 -9.06 -3.22 -12.54
C ALA A 73 -9.67 -4.13 -11.47
N LEU A 74 -8.94 -5.18 -11.11
CA LEU A 74 -9.24 -6.09 -10.00
C LEU A 74 -7.97 -6.27 -9.17
N ASP A 75 -8.13 -6.20 -7.85
CA ASP A 75 -7.06 -6.47 -6.90
C ASP A 75 -7.47 -7.58 -5.93
N VAL A 76 -6.55 -8.49 -5.65
CA VAL A 76 -6.67 -9.50 -4.58
C VAL A 76 -5.38 -9.46 -3.77
N ALA A 77 -5.49 -9.30 -2.47
CA ALA A 77 -4.34 -9.11 -1.59
C ALA A 77 -4.36 -10.05 -0.39
N LEU A 78 -3.20 -10.55 -0.02
CA LEU A 78 -2.91 -11.21 1.23
C LEU A 78 -1.81 -10.44 1.93
N GLY A 79 -2.09 -9.88 3.09
CA GLY A 79 -1.10 -9.08 3.81
C GLY A 79 -1.00 -9.46 5.27
N LYS A 80 0.10 -9.01 5.89
CA LYS A 80 0.40 -9.20 7.30
C LYS A 80 0.99 -7.94 7.88
N TRP A 81 0.43 -7.50 9.00
CA TRP A 81 1.02 -6.46 9.82
C TRP A 81 2.03 -7.08 10.79
N ILE A 82 3.31 -6.70 10.65
CA ILE A 82 4.40 -7.16 11.52
C ILE A 82 4.40 -6.33 12.81
N THR A 83 4.23 -5.02 12.68
CA THR A 83 4.01 -4.06 13.75
C THR A 83 2.78 -3.22 13.43
N PRO A 84 2.27 -2.39 14.34
CA PRO A 84 1.18 -1.47 14.01
C PRO A 84 1.48 -0.52 12.84
N SER A 85 2.77 -0.23 12.62
CA SER A 85 3.21 0.75 11.61
C SER A 85 3.78 0.11 10.36
N TYR A 86 4.24 -1.14 10.40
CA TYR A 86 4.89 -1.80 9.27
C TYR A 86 4.23 -3.12 8.93
N GLY A 87 4.00 -3.33 7.66
CA GLY A 87 3.42 -4.57 7.13
C GLY A 87 4.01 -4.96 5.80
N VAL A 88 3.69 -6.17 5.38
CA VAL A 88 4.03 -6.73 4.07
C VAL A 88 2.76 -7.25 3.41
N ARG A 89 2.71 -7.20 2.10
CA ARG A 89 1.55 -7.64 1.31
C ARG A 89 2.03 -8.34 0.05
N LEU A 90 1.37 -9.41 -0.31
CA LEU A 90 1.39 -10.00 -1.65
C LEU A 90 0.07 -9.63 -2.31
N GLN A 91 0.12 -9.01 -3.48
CA GLN A 91 -1.07 -8.57 -4.20
C GLN A 91 -1.00 -9.01 -5.66
N TYR A 92 -2.10 -9.56 -6.12
CA TYR A 92 -2.41 -9.70 -7.53
C TYR A 92 -3.26 -8.52 -7.96
N SER A 93 -2.87 -7.89 -9.06
CA SER A 93 -3.63 -6.82 -9.67
C SER A 93 -3.64 -6.96 -11.17
N GLY A 94 -4.74 -6.57 -11.81
CA GLY A 94 -4.85 -6.67 -13.26
C GLY A 94 -6.26 -6.51 -13.77
N LEU A 95 -6.51 -6.96 -14.90
CA LEU A 95 -7.58 -7.30 -15.83
C LEU A 95 -7.26 -6.82 -17.24
N LYS A 96 -7.46 -5.53 -17.55
CA LYS A 96 -7.31 -5.00 -18.91
C LYS A 96 -6.56 -3.68 -18.90
N ALA A 97 -5.84 -3.41 -19.97
CA ALA A 97 -5.27 -2.12 -20.31
C ALA A 97 -5.76 -1.67 -21.69
N LYS A 98 -5.84 -0.35 -21.89
CA LYS A 98 -6.20 0.28 -23.15
C LYS A 98 -5.25 1.43 -23.43
N GLY A 99 -4.77 1.51 -24.66
CA GLY A 99 -3.84 2.54 -25.12
C GLY A 99 -4.00 2.90 -26.59
N LEU A 100 -3.04 3.68 -27.08
CA LEU A 100 -2.83 3.99 -28.49
C LEU A 100 -1.37 3.72 -28.86
N THR A 101 -1.15 3.15 -30.04
CA THR A 101 0.16 2.97 -30.66
C THR A 101 0.19 3.53 -32.08
N ASP A 102 1.34 3.85 -32.60
CA ASP A 102 1.56 4.28 -33.98
C ASP A 102 1.74 3.12 -34.96
N ALA A 103 2.01 1.94 -34.45
CA ALA A 103 2.24 0.73 -35.24
C ALA A 103 1.03 -0.22 -35.20
N SER A 104 0.83 -1.01 -36.24
CA SER A 104 -0.08 -2.17 -36.23
C SER A 104 0.55 -3.30 -35.40
N GLY A 105 0.75 -3.04 -34.09
CA GLY A 105 1.44 -3.94 -33.18
C GLY A 105 0.57 -5.09 -32.70
N MET A 106 1.13 -5.83 -31.75
CA MET A 106 0.64 -7.07 -31.17
C MET A 106 -0.80 -6.98 -30.60
N TYR A 107 -1.17 -5.82 -30.08
CA TYR A 107 -2.44 -5.60 -29.37
C TYR A 107 -3.40 -4.66 -30.12
N ALA A 108 -3.07 -4.25 -31.35
CA ALA A 108 -3.86 -3.32 -32.15
C ALA A 108 -5.25 -3.88 -32.53
N LYS A 109 -6.30 -3.11 -32.28
CA LYS A 109 -7.71 -3.47 -32.54
C LYS A 109 -8.43 -2.57 -33.54
N GLY A 110 -7.76 -1.69 -34.24
CA GLY A 110 -8.33 -0.84 -35.28
C GLY A 110 -7.76 0.57 -35.30
N ALA A 111 -7.81 1.19 -36.47
CA ALA A 111 -7.24 2.52 -36.70
C ALA A 111 -8.12 3.62 -36.06
N HIS A 112 -7.50 4.63 -35.50
CA HIS A 112 -8.12 5.83 -34.94
C HIS A 112 -7.24 7.05 -35.20
N ARG A 113 -7.65 7.94 -36.12
CA ARG A 113 -6.96 9.21 -36.44
C ARG A 113 -5.44 9.07 -36.70
N GLY A 114 -5.04 8.05 -37.46
CA GLY A 114 -3.63 7.78 -37.78
C GLY A 114 -2.87 6.97 -36.72
N TYR A 115 -3.53 6.53 -35.68
CA TYR A 115 -3.02 5.63 -34.63
C TYR A 115 -3.87 4.36 -34.58
N TYR A 116 -3.39 3.34 -33.88
CA TYR A 116 -4.12 2.11 -33.60
C TYR A 116 -4.56 2.09 -32.15
N LYS A 117 -5.82 1.69 -31.88
CA LYS A 117 -6.29 1.41 -30.52
C LYS A 117 -5.71 0.09 -30.06
N GLU A 118 -5.25 0.05 -28.83
CA GLU A 118 -4.75 -1.15 -28.17
C GLU A 118 -5.68 -1.57 -27.05
N GLU A 119 -5.87 -2.88 -26.92
CA GLU A 119 -6.51 -3.49 -25.75
C GLU A 119 -5.88 -4.83 -25.48
N PHE A 120 -5.34 -5.00 -24.28
CA PHE A 120 -4.68 -6.21 -23.82
C PHE A 120 -5.00 -6.52 -22.37
N ASN A 121 -4.77 -7.76 -21.97
CA ASN A 121 -4.91 -8.16 -20.59
C ASN A 121 -3.60 -7.90 -19.84
N VAL A 122 -3.72 -7.56 -18.55
CA VAL A 122 -2.58 -7.31 -17.67
C VAL A 122 -2.76 -8.08 -16.39
N SER A 123 -1.68 -8.66 -15.90
CA SER A 123 -1.55 -9.13 -14.52
C SER A 123 -0.24 -8.64 -13.93
N ASN A 124 -0.26 -8.30 -12.66
CA ASN A 124 0.89 -7.91 -11.88
C ASN A 124 0.79 -8.59 -10.50
N LEU A 125 1.69 -9.54 -10.24
CA LEU A 125 1.85 -10.16 -8.94
C LEU A 125 3.04 -9.50 -8.25
N HIS A 126 2.79 -8.77 -7.17
CA HIS A 126 3.83 -7.99 -6.51
C HIS A 126 3.80 -8.16 -4.98
N ALA A 127 4.97 -8.02 -4.39
CA ALA A 127 5.17 -7.95 -2.95
C ALA A 127 5.45 -6.51 -2.56
N ASP A 128 4.73 -6.00 -1.55
CA ASP A 128 4.81 -4.64 -1.08
C ASP A 128 5.31 -4.58 0.36
N PHE A 129 6.13 -3.58 0.63
CA PHE A 129 6.38 -3.06 1.96
C PHE A 129 5.43 -1.89 2.23
N MET A 130 4.70 -1.97 3.34
CA MET A 130 3.69 -1.01 3.73
C MET A 130 4.08 -0.26 5.00
N TRP A 131 3.92 1.05 4.99
CA TRP A 131 4.15 1.90 6.16
C TRP A 131 2.88 2.66 6.55
N ASN A 132 2.24 2.27 7.64
CA ASN A 132 1.08 2.98 8.19
C ASN A 132 1.53 4.30 8.83
N TRP A 133 1.43 5.40 8.08
CA TRP A 133 1.78 6.74 8.55
C TRP A 133 0.90 7.19 9.71
N SER A 134 -0.38 6.85 9.67
CA SER A 134 -1.29 7.21 10.75
C SER A 134 -0.84 6.64 12.09
N ASN A 135 -0.39 5.37 12.11
CA ASN A 135 0.14 4.75 13.33
C ASN A 135 1.57 5.21 13.65
N GLY A 136 2.39 5.44 12.64
CA GLY A 136 3.77 5.89 12.81
C GLY A 136 3.87 7.28 13.42
N PHE A 137 3.07 8.24 12.94
CA PHE A 137 3.14 9.63 13.39
C PHE A 137 2.21 9.92 14.58
N LEU A 138 1.00 9.35 14.59
CA LEU A 138 -0.04 9.65 15.60
C LEU A 138 -0.11 8.59 16.71
N GLY A 139 0.76 7.58 16.69
CA GLY A 139 0.70 6.45 17.61
C GLY A 139 -0.38 5.43 17.23
N PHE A 140 -0.22 4.19 17.71
CA PHE A 140 -1.18 3.11 17.45
C PHE A 140 -2.48 3.32 18.22
N ASN A 141 -3.58 3.26 17.49
CA ASN A 141 -4.92 3.26 18.02
C ASN A 141 -5.78 2.20 17.34
N GLU A 142 -6.21 1.20 18.11
CA GLU A 142 -7.05 0.12 17.61
C GLU A 142 -8.42 0.62 17.10
N LYS A 143 -8.91 1.73 17.62
CA LYS A 143 -10.23 2.31 17.26
C LYS A 143 -10.18 3.33 16.15
N ARG A 144 -9.00 3.65 15.62
CA ARG A 144 -8.86 4.62 14.55
C ARG A 144 -9.70 4.22 13.34
N VAL A 145 -10.49 5.17 12.84
CA VAL A 145 -11.40 4.95 11.73
C VAL A 145 -10.66 4.96 10.40
N TRP A 146 -9.67 5.84 10.22
CA TRP A 146 -8.98 6.01 8.95
C TRP A 146 -7.46 5.92 9.12
N ASN A 147 -6.82 5.12 8.26
CA ASN A 147 -5.38 5.01 8.18
C ASN A 147 -4.90 5.31 6.76
N VAL A 148 -3.78 6.00 6.65
CA VAL A 148 -3.04 6.29 5.42
C VAL A 148 -1.78 5.44 5.41
N ILE A 149 -1.62 4.64 4.36
CA ILE A 149 -0.62 3.58 4.27
C ILE A 149 0.07 3.67 2.90
N PRO A 150 1.12 4.48 2.74
CA PRO A 150 1.96 4.38 1.57
C PRO A 150 2.65 3.02 1.52
N PHE A 151 2.93 2.57 0.30
CA PHE A 151 3.63 1.34 0.03
C PHE A 151 4.55 1.47 -1.17
N VAL A 152 5.55 0.62 -1.22
CA VAL A 152 6.44 0.39 -2.34
C VAL A 152 6.64 -1.10 -2.50
N GLY A 153 6.66 -1.58 -3.74
CA GLY A 153 6.77 -3.00 -4.01
C GLY A 153 7.42 -3.30 -5.35
N PHE A 154 7.77 -4.56 -5.51
CA PHE A 154 8.29 -5.12 -6.75
C PHE A 154 7.53 -6.39 -7.08
N GLY A 155 7.40 -6.65 -8.37
CA GLY A 155 6.65 -7.80 -8.82
C GLY A 155 6.92 -8.15 -10.26
N TRP A 156 6.13 -9.08 -10.73
CA TRP A 156 6.13 -9.59 -12.08
C TRP A 156 4.84 -9.16 -12.77
N ALA A 157 4.98 -8.34 -13.80
CA ALA A 157 3.89 -7.94 -14.67
C ALA A 157 3.91 -8.78 -15.94
N ARG A 158 2.73 -9.14 -16.42
CA ARG A 158 2.52 -9.84 -17.67
C ARG A 158 1.41 -9.15 -18.46
N SER A 159 1.70 -8.88 -19.72
CA SER A 159 0.72 -8.48 -20.73
C SER A 159 0.43 -9.62 -21.69
N TRP A 160 -0.81 -9.77 -22.13
CA TRP A 160 -1.15 -10.77 -23.13
C TRP A 160 -2.42 -10.41 -23.93
N GLY A 161 -2.42 -10.83 -25.20
CA GLY A 161 -3.54 -10.70 -26.14
C GLY A 161 -3.22 -11.39 -27.45
N ASN A 162 -4.23 -11.81 -28.23
CA ASN A 162 -4.09 -12.32 -29.59
C ASN A 162 -2.91 -13.30 -29.81
N SER A 163 -2.69 -14.26 -28.94
CA SER A 163 -1.63 -15.30 -29.01
C SER A 163 -0.21 -14.82 -28.68
N THR A 164 -0.03 -13.60 -28.24
CA THR A 164 1.26 -13.04 -27.83
C THR A 164 1.23 -12.62 -26.35
N HIS A 165 2.39 -12.64 -25.70
CA HIS A 165 2.56 -12.22 -24.33
C HIS A 165 3.95 -11.64 -24.09
N ASP A 166 4.04 -10.72 -23.16
CA ASP A 166 5.31 -10.23 -22.63
C ASP A 166 5.34 -10.30 -21.10
N ASN A 167 6.54 -10.34 -20.53
CA ASN A 167 6.76 -10.50 -19.09
C ASN A 167 7.87 -9.55 -18.65
N GLU A 168 7.56 -8.71 -17.66
CA GLU A 168 8.46 -7.67 -17.18
C GLU A 168 8.51 -7.64 -15.65
N ILE A 169 9.62 -7.13 -15.13
CA ILE A 169 9.70 -6.76 -13.72
C ILE A 169 9.02 -5.40 -13.55
N ALA A 170 8.08 -5.32 -12.63
CA ALA A 170 7.35 -4.11 -12.31
C ALA A 170 7.76 -3.56 -10.95
N ALA A 171 7.96 -2.24 -10.87
CA ALA A 171 7.99 -1.52 -9.62
C ALA A 171 6.61 -0.92 -9.34
N ASN A 172 6.17 -0.99 -8.09
CA ASN A 172 4.88 -0.47 -7.66
C ASN A 172 5.07 0.55 -6.54
N ILE A 173 4.35 1.66 -6.63
CA ILE A 173 4.28 2.65 -5.56
C ILE A 173 2.83 3.13 -5.42
N GLY A 174 2.37 3.33 -4.20
CA GLY A 174 1.00 3.80 -4.02
C GLY A 174 0.66 4.17 -2.59
N ILE A 175 -0.62 4.49 -2.42
CA ILE A 175 -1.21 4.83 -1.13
C ILE A 175 -2.50 4.01 -0.96
N LEU A 176 -2.53 3.20 0.09
CA LEU A 176 -3.71 2.49 0.55
C LEU A 176 -4.34 3.28 1.70
N ASN A 177 -5.59 3.67 1.54
CA ASN A 177 -6.42 4.23 2.61
C ASN A 177 -7.35 3.13 3.13
N THR A 178 -7.39 2.93 4.44
CA THR A 178 -8.31 1.98 5.06
C THR A 178 -9.27 2.70 5.98
N PHE A 179 -10.57 2.42 5.84
CA PHE A 179 -11.64 2.97 6.66
C PHE A 179 -12.30 1.83 7.44
N ARG A 180 -12.20 1.89 8.75
CA ARG A 180 -12.72 0.85 9.63
C ARG A 180 -14.23 0.82 9.62
N LEU A 181 -14.82 -0.27 9.14
CA LEU A 181 -16.26 -0.53 9.19
C LEU A 181 -16.64 -1.36 10.44
N GLY A 182 -15.69 -2.12 10.98
CA GLY A 182 -15.94 -2.99 12.12
C GLY A 182 -14.65 -3.52 12.74
N LYS A 183 -14.79 -4.47 13.67
CA LYS A 183 -13.60 -5.08 14.32
C LYS A 183 -12.69 -5.81 13.35
N ARG A 184 -13.26 -6.42 12.30
CA ARG A 184 -12.54 -7.26 11.34
C ARG A 184 -12.65 -6.80 9.89
N LEU A 185 -13.46 -5.79 9.60
CA LEU A 185 -13.76 -5.34 8.24
C LEU A 185 -13.35 -3.89 8.06
N ASP A 186 -12.56 -3.65 7.03
CA ASP A 186 -12.17 -2.30 6.60
C ASP A 186 -12.59 -2.10 5.12
N LEU A 187 -13.10 -0.92 4.79
CA LEU A 187 -13.21 -0.43 3.42
C LEU A 187 -11.81 0.05 2.99
N THR A 188 -11.43 -0.22 1.76
CA THR A 188 -10.13 0.17 1.22
C THR A 188 -10.29 1.04 -0.01
N LEU A 189 -9.47 2.09 -0.11
CA LEU A 189 -9.30 2.91 -1.31
C LEU A 189 -7.80 2.97 -1.62
N GLU A 190 -7.40 2.39 -2.73
CA GLU A 190 -6.01 2.33 -3.15
C GLU A 190 -5.78 3.13 -4.43
N GLY A 191 -4.73 3.96 -4.43
CA GLY A 191 -4.16 4.56 -5.62
C GLY A 191 -2.75 4.00 -5.82
N ARG A 192 -2.47 3.46 -7.00
CA ARG A 192 -1.20 2.82 -7.32
C ARG A 192 -0.68 3.26 -8.68
N GLN A 193 0.63 3.41 -8.77
CA GLN A 193 1.39 3.55 -10.01
C GLN A 193 2.27 2.32 -10.16
N MET A 194 2.08 1.58 -11.22
CA MET A 194 2.97 0.52 -11.70
C MET A 194 3.91 1.13 -12.74
N LEU A 195 5.19 0.79 -12.67
CA LEU A 195 6.24 1.17 -13.61
C LEU A 195 6.84 -0.11 -14.19
N VAL A 196 6.91 -0.19 -15.51
CA VAL A 196 7.48 -1.30 -16.27
C VAL A 196 8.46 -0.76 -17.31
N LYS A 197 9.20 -1.64 -17.95
CA LYS A 197 10.04 -1.26 -19.10
C LYS A 197 9.19 -0.94 -20.32
N GLU A 198 9.82 -0.30 -21.29
CA GLU A 198 9.25 0.19 -22.53
C GLU A 198 8.65 -0.89 -23.44
N SER A 199 9.05 -2.15 -23.28
CA SER A 199 8.58 -3.25 -24.13
C SER A 199 7.28 -3.90 -23.68
N PHE A 200 6.63 -3.38 -22.65
CA PHE A 200 5.48 -4.04 -22.02
C PHE A 200 4.23 -4.11 -22.92
N ASP A 201 4.06 -3.17 -23.85
CA ASP A 201 3.01 -3.21 -24.87
C ASP A 201 3.43 -3.95 -26.16
N GLY A 202 4.66 -4.47 -26.19
CA GLY A 202 5.23 -5.16 -27.36
C GLY A 202 5.82 -4.24 -28.42
N THR A 203 5.93 -2.94 -28.15
CA THR A 203 6.54 -1.95 -29.07
C THR A 203 7.73 -1.28 -28.37
N VAL A 204 8.89 -1.27 -29.02
CA VAL A 204 10.08 -0.56 -28.52
C VAL A 204 10.24 0.73 -29.33
N SER A 205 9.90 1.86 -28.75
CA SER A 205 9.84 3.16 -29.43
C SER A 205 10.86 4.20 -28.95
N GLY A 206 11.74 3.86 -27.98
CA GLY A 206 12.78 4.75 -27.45
C GLY A 206 12.30 5.68 -26.32
N SER A 207 11.14 5.43 -25.74
CA SER A 207 10.59 6.13 -24.59
C SER A 207 11.23 5.67 -23.26
N LYS A 208 11.09 6.46 -22.20
CA LYS A 208 11.79 6.24 -20.92
C LYS A 208 11.06 5.31 -19.95
N GLY A 209 10.22 4.40 -20.42
CA GLY A 209 9.45 3.47 -19.58
C GLY A 209 7.95 3.74 -19.62
N GLU A 210 7.19 2.71 -19.41
CA GLU A 210 5.74 2.69 -19.42
C GLU A 210 5.18 2.59 -18.00
N GLY A 211 3.95 2.97 -17.83
CA GLY A 211 3.31 2.93 -16.54
C GLY A 211 1.83 2.64 -16.60
N MET A 212 1.27 2.24 -15.47
CA MET A 212 -0.17 2.09 -15.31
C MET A 212 -0.60 2.65 -13.96
N SER A 213 -1.45 3.67 -14.04
CA SER A 213 -2.13 4.24 -12.87
C SER A 213 -3.41 3.49 -12.58
N SER A 214 -3.64 3.10 -11.33
CA SER A 214 -4.84 2.39 -10.89
C SER A 214 -5.49 3.09 -9.71
N VAL A 215 -6.82 3.05 -9.66
CA VAL A 215 -7.60 3.43 -8.47
C VAL A 215 -8.62 2.34 -8.23
N THR A 216 -8.57 1.73 -7.04
CA THR A 216 -9.46 0.62 -6.66
C THR A 216 -10.14 0.89 -5.32
N LEU A 217 -11.38 0.49 -5.22
CA LEU A 217 -12.21 0.47 -4.01
C LEU A 217 -12.47 -0.98 -3.65
N GLY A 218 -12.31 -1.33 -2.37
CA GLY A 218 -12.42 -2.72 -1.95
C GLY A 218 -12.77 -2.91 -0.49
N LEU A 219 -12.71 -4.16 -0.08
CA LEU A 219 -12.90 -4.59 1.29
C LEU A 219 -11.71 -5.42 1.74
N SER A 220 -11.33 -5.27 3.00
CA SER A 220 -10.27 -6.05 3.64
C SER A 220 -10.79 -6.68 4.93
N VAL A 221 -10.56 -7.98 5.07
CA VAL A 221 -10.97 -8.78 6.24
C VAL A 221 -9.74 -9.19 7.03
N LYS A 222 -9.70 -8.82 8.30
CA LYS A 222 -8.65 -9.19 9.25
C LYS A 222 -8.85 -10.62 9.74
N LEU A 223 -7.79 -11.41 9.71
CA LEU A 223 -7.78 -12.82 10.08
C LEU A 223 -7.10 -13.03 11.44
N GLY A 224 -7.55 -14.04 12.17
CA GLY A 224 -6.92 -14.45 13.42
C GLY A 224 -6.96 -13.39 14.53
N LYS A 225 -5.91 -13.36 15.34
CA LYS A 225 -5.71 -12.35 16.39
C LYS A 225 -5.20 -11.05 15.74
N THR A 226 -5.84 -9.91 16.06
CA THR A 226 -5.55 -8.61 15.45
C THR A 226 -5.07 -7.57 16.47
N ARG A 227 -4.37 -8.01 17.51
CA ARG A 227 -3.90 -7.14 18.59
C ARG A 227 -2.39 -6.97 18.55
N PHE A 228 -1.95 -5.79 18.95
CA PHE A 228 -0.56 -5.48 19.21
C PHE A 228 -0.44 -5.06 20.67
N ASN A 229 0.22 -5.88 21.48
CA ASN A 229 0.53 -5.56 22.87
C ASN A 229 1.82 -4.72 22.90
N ARG A 230 1.88 -3.77 23.80
CA ARG A 230 3.13 -3.07 24.10
C ARG A 230 3.90 -3.88 25.12
N VAL A 231 5.23 -3.85 25.02
CA VAL A 231 6.10 -4.33 26.08
C VAL A 231 5.88 -3.42 27.29
N GLU A 232 5.41 -3.97 28.41
CA GLU A 232 5.34 -3.22 29.65
C GLU A 232 6.75 -2.81 30.06
N LYS A 233 6.95 -1.52 30.35
CA LYS A 233 8.17 -1.06 31.00
C LYS A 233 8.16 -1.67 32.40
N VAL A 234 8.94 -2.73 32.61
CA VAL A 234 9.23 -3.19 33.96
C VAL A 234 9.86 -1.99 34.68
N ALA A 235 9.20 -1.49 35.73
CA ALA A 235 9.80 -0.47 36.57
C ALA A 235 11.19 -0.98 37.02
N PRO A 236 12.21 -0.13 37.05
CA PRO A 236 13.51 -0.56 37.54
C PRO A 236 13.31 -1.23 38.90
N ALA A 237 13.85 -2.44 39.06
CA ALA A 237 13.72 -3.14 40.33
C ALA A 237 14.24 -2.23 41.43
N ASP A 238 13.43 -1.98 42.43
CA ASP A 238 13.85 -1.21 43.59
C ASP A 238 14.82 -2.04 44.42
N TYR A 239 16.11 -1.77 44.27
CA TYR A 239 17.18 -2.42 45.03
C TYR A 239 17.49 -1.71 46.34
N SER A 240 16.68 -0.71 46.80
CA SER A 240 16.95 0.04 47.97
C SER A 240 17.08 -0.86 49.20
N SER A 241 16.14 -1.79 49.40
CA SER A 241 16.16 -2.75 50.50
C SER A 241 17.37 -3.69 50.49
N TYR A 242 17.85 -4.10 49.30
CA TYR A 242 19.06 -4.90 49.17
C TYR A 242 20.32 -4.09 49.50
N ASN A 243 20.37 -2.83 49.06
CA ASN A 243 21.48 -1.94 49.30
C ASN A 243 21.55 -1.58 50.83
N GLU A 244 20.43 -1.34 51.47
CA GLU A 244 20.36 -1.14 52.96
C GLU A 244 20.90 -2.37 53.72
N ARG A 245 20.48 -3.57 53.27
CA ARG A 245 20.94 -4.83 53.89
C ARG A 245 22.41 -5.07 53.71
N ILE A 246 22.94 -4.76 52.54
CA ILE A 246 24.38 -4.84 52.23
C ILE A 246 25.18 -3.84 53.12
N ASN A 247 24.68 -2.61 53.24
CA ASN A 247 25.33 -1.58 54.06
C ASN A 247 25.28 -1.91 55.54
N ALA A 248 24.19 -2.47 56.05
CA ALA A 248 24.06 -2.96 57.40
C ALA A 248 25.04 -4.14 57.73
N LEU A 249 25.21 -5.04 56.77
CA LEU A 249 26.18 -6.13 56.93
C LEU A 249 27.63 -5.64 56.89
N ARG A 250 27.93 -4.65 56.04
CA ARG A 250 29.28 -4.03 56.03
C ARG A 250 29.59 -3.30 57.35
N ALA A 251 28.62 -2.60 57.91
CA ALA A 251 28.81 -1.89 59.18
C ALA A 251 28.97 -2.82 60.40
N LYS A 252 28.53 -4.08 60.31
CA LYS A 252 28.76 -5.09 61.36
C LYS A 252 30.16 -5.79 61.27
N ASN A 253 30.81 -5.66 60.14
CA ASN A 253 32.13 -6.31 59.90
C ASN A 253 33.31 -5.32 60.03
N HIS A 254 33.04 -4.09 60.42
CA HIS A 254 34.00 -3.09 60.88
C HIS A 254 33.80 -2.85 62.37
#